data_6174d79fc93256d6c3c3867af20bebb1
#
_entry.id   6174d79fc93256d6c3c3867af20bebb1
#
_cell.length_a   1.000
_cell.length_b   1.000
_cell.length_c   1.000
_cell.angle_alpha   90.00
_cell.angle_beta   90.00
_cell.angle_gamma   90.00
#
_symmetry.space_group_name_H-M   'P 1'
#
loop_
_entity.id
_entity.type
_entity.pdbx_description
1 polymer ?
#
loop_
_entity_poly.entity_id
_entity_poly.type
_entity_poly.pdbx_seq_one_letter_code
_entity_poly.pdbx_strand_id
1 'polypeptide(L)'
;MDLSLSPGELERARPTGALTAGRFDALAIATFATLLSAAGAARPSLWFDEAATISAGSRSVPELWRLLGNVDAVHGLYYLLMHCWLAVFPATEFWVRLPGCLAVGAATAGVVVLGRQFSGRSVAVSAGVVFAILPRITWAGIEARPYALSTACAVWLTVLVVAAARRDRPAWWIGYLVALVGATLVNLFVVLIVLPHAVAVTLATGRRLALARWAGWAAAGLLMVAPFVFFCRTQITQVFWIAPISPATLLEIGYEQYFDRSAAFAVVTALILAATLTLRRFALLDSGSRRLAGVAGAWVVLPTLVLVGYSVVAKPMYYPRYLCYTSPAAALLIALCITALFRKREQVTAALLVLALAATPNFVLKQRGPYAKEGMDFSQVADLITARAAPGDCLVLDNTVTWLPGPIRPLTAARPRAYDKLVDPGRGTPAAQRNRLWDSHIAIWAVADEVQRCTVLWTVSDRDPTLGPHDAGLGLDPGPRMRKAPAYQVPERLGFHIVERWQFNFAQVTKSTR
;
A
#
# COMPACT_ATOMS: atom_id res chain seq x y z
N MET A 1 29.70 -47.87 -23.78
CA MET A 1 30.27 -47.26 -22.56
C MET A 1 29.39 -46.08 -22.19
N ASP A 2 28.39 -46.38 -21.40
CA ASP A 2 27.26 -45.44 -21.08
C ASP A 2 27.64 -44.67 -19.80
N LEU A 3 28.05 -43.41 -19.96
CA LEU A 3 28.41 -42.53 -18.85
C LEU A 3 27.12 -41.77 -18.38
N SER A 4 26.25 -42.48 -17.69
CA SER A 4 25.16 -41.84 -16.94
C SER A 4 25.72 -41.25 -15.65
N LEU A 5 25.89 -39.92 -15.64
CA LEU A 5 26.28 -39.18 -14.44
C LEU A 5 25.19 -39.31 -13.37
N SER A 6 25.58 -39.54 -12.13
CA SER A 6 24.65 -39.63 -11.01
C SER A 6 23.97 -38.29 -10.71
N PRO A 7 22.75 -38.26 -10.11
CA PRO A 7 22.04 -37.00 -9.76
C PRO A 7 22.89 -36.05 -8.90
N GLY A 8 23.82 -36.53 -8.10
CA GLY A 8 24.72 -35.73 -7.28
C GLY A 8 25.87 -35.06 -8.06
N GLU A 9 26.25 -35.62 -9.22
CA GLU A 9 27.26 -35.03 -10.09
C GLU A 9 26.68 -33.94 -10.99
N LEU A 10 25.42 -34.07 -11.39
CA LEU A 10 24.66 -33.01 -12.08
C LEU A 10 24.42 -31.76 -11.21
N GLU A 11 24.36 -31.93 -9.89
CA GLU A 11 24.21 -30.80 -8.95
C GLU A 11 25.54 -30.08 -8.70
N ARG A 12 26.70 -30.79 -8.80
CA ARG A 12 28.05 -30.20 -8.72
C ARG A 12 28.51 -29.52 -10.01
N ALA A 13 27.88 -29.83 -11.13
CA ALA A 13 28.25 -29.31 -12.45
C ALA A 13 27.58 -27.97 -12.82
N ARG A 14 26.81 -27.35 -11.90
CA ARG A 14 26.37 -25.97 -12.13
C ARG A 14 27.55 -25.02 -11.95
N PRO A 15 27.97 -24.30 -12.99
CA PRO A 15 29.10 -23.39 -12.86
C PRO A 15 28.78 -22.33 -11.79
N THR A 16 29.66 -22.14 -10.84
CA THR A 16 29.58 -21.14 -9.75
C THR A 16 29.27 -19.76 -10.29
N GLY A 17 29.67 -19.42 -11.52
CA GLY A 17 29.36 -18.20 -12.23
C GLY A 17 27.87 -17.99 -12.53
N ALA A 18 27.05 -19.05 -12.68
CA ALA A 18 25.61 -18.91 -12.95
C ALA A 18 24.79 -18.54 -11.70
N LEU A 19 25.26 -18.98 -10.52
CA LEU A 19 24.64 -18.61 -9.24
C LEU A 19 24.99 -17.17 -8.84
N THR A 20 26.23 -16.74 -9.09
CA THR A 20 26.69 -15.36 -8.84
C THR A 20 26.00 -14.36 -9.76
N ALA A 21 25.88 -14.67 -11.06
CA ALA A 21 25.15 -13.83 -12.03
C ALA A 21 23.66 -13.69 -11.68
N GLY A 22 23.02 -14.75 -11.19
CA GLY A 22 21.60 -14.70 -10.78
C GLY A 22 21.35 -13.84 -9.54
N ARG A 23 22.29 -13.83 -8.59
CA ARG A 23 22.24 -12.97 -7.39
C ARG A 23 22.48 -11.50 -7.76
N PHE A 24 23.39 -11.24 -8.69
CA PHE A 24 23.67 -9.89 -9.19
C PHE A 24 22.43 -9.31 -9.89
N ASP A 25 21.76 -10.06 -10.77
CA ASP A 25 20.52 -9.61 -11.43
C ASP A 25 19.43 -9.23 -10.40
N ALA A 26 19.21 -10.10 -9.40
CA ALA A 26 18.20 -9.84 -8.37
C ALA A 26 18.51 -8.59 -7.56
N LEU A 27 19.78 -8.41 -7.15
CA LEU A 27 20.21 -7.24 -6.38
C LEU A 27 20.12 -5.95 -7.21
N ALA A 28 20.60 -5.96 -8.45
CA ALA A 28 20.59 -4.79 -9.32
C ALA A 28 19.15 -4.30 -9.60
N ILE A 29 18.23 -5.25 -9.92
CA ILE A 29 16.83 -4.88 -10.20
C ILE A 29 16.10 -4.47 -8.92
N ALA A 30 16.40 -5.10 -7.77
CA ALA A 30 15.87 -4.68 -6.47
C ALA A 30 16.30 -3.26 -6.10
N THR A 31 17.58 -2.93 -6.29
CA THR A 31 18.10 -1.58 -6.06
C THR A 31 17.42 -0.57 -6.98
N PHE A 32 17.30 -0.88 -8.27
CA PHE A 32 16.55 -0.06 -9.23
C PHE A 32 15.10 0.17 -8.77
N ALA A 33 14.39 -0.89 -8.36
CA ALA A 33 13.01 -0.80 -7.91
C ALA A 33 12.87 0.03 -6.63
N THR A 34 13.80 -0.10 -5.67
CA THR A 34 13.84 0.73 -4.46
C THR A 34 14.04 2.20 -4.80
N LEU A 35 15.02 2.52 -5.64
CA LEU A 35 15.32 3.89 -6.05
C LEU A 35 14.17 4.51 -6.83
N LEU A 36 13.57 3.76 -7.77
CA LEU A 36 12.39 4.20 -8.51
C LEU A 36 11.22 4.48 -7.57
N SER A 37 10.97 3.59 -6.61
CA SER A 37 9.90 3.76 -5.63
C SER A 37 10.14 4.98 -4.73
N ALA A 38 11.37 5.20 -4.28
CA ALA A 38 11.76 6.33 -3.43
C ALA A 38 11.75 7.68 -4.17
N ALA A 39 11.90 7.65 -5.52
CA ALA A 39 11.90 8.86 -6.32
C ALA A 39 10.56 9.62 -6.17
N GLY A 40 10.63 10.84 -5.63
CA GLY A 40 9.48 11.68 -5.38
C GLY A 40 8.56 11.23 -4.24
N ALA A 41 8.98 10.30 -3.39
CA ALA A 41 8.17 9.78 -2.27
C ALA A 41 7.79 10.85 -1.24
N ALA A 42 8.56 11.92 -1.12
CA ALA A 42 8.29 13.04 -0.22
C ALA A 42 7.25 14.04 -0.76
N ARG A 43 6.92 14.01 -2.07
CA ARG A 43 6.11 15.07 -2.70
C ARG A 43 4.62 15.00 -2.38
N PRO A 44 3.96 13.82 -2.42
CA PRO A 44 2.55 13.75 -2.07
C PRO A 44 2.34 14.08 -0.59
N SER A 45 1.29 14.84 -0.30
CA SER A 45 0.83 15.07 1.06
C SER A 45 0.62 13.76 1.82
N LEU A 46 0.75 13.81 3.13
CA LEU A 46 0.20 12.76 4.00
C LEU A 46 -1.34 12.78 3.90
N TRP A 47 -1.94 11.63 4.13
CA TRP A 47 -3.38 11.46 4.06
C TRP A 47 -3.89 10.60 5.21
N PHE A 48 -5.20 10.36 5.26
CA PHE A 48 -5.90 9.71 6.35
C PHE A 48 -5.26 8.38 6.82
N ASP A 49 -4.97 7.46 5.89
CA ASP A 49 -4.40 6.15 6.25
C ASP A 49 -2.96 6.27 6.78
N GLU A 50 -2.17 7.21 6.25
CA GLU A 50 -0.80 7.46 6.75
C GLU A 50 -0.81 8.18 8.11
N ALA A 51 -1.77 9.08 8.32
CA ALA A 51 -2.00 9.69 9.63
C ALA A 51 -2.36 8.63 10.69
N ALA A 52 -3.16 7.62 10.31
CA ALA A 52 -3.48 6.50 11.19
C ALA A 52 -2.22 5.70 11.57
N THR A 53 -1.34 5.46 10.61
CA THR A 53 -0.06 4.77 10.85
C THR A 53 0.85 5.58 11.77
N ILE A 54 0.96 6.90 11.57
CA ILE A 54 1.74 7.80 12.43
C ILE A 54 1.15 7.82 13.85
N SER A 55 -0.17 8.02 13.97
CA SER A 55 -0.86 8.03 15.26
C SER A 55 -0.68 6.72 16.03
N ALA A 56 -0.77 5.57 15.37
CA ALA A 56 -0.59 4.27 16.00
C ALA A 56 0.89 3.99 16.34
N GLY A 57 1.79 4.22 15.38
CA GLY A 57 3.22 3.94 15.54
C GLY A 57 3.95 4.86 16.52
N SER A 58 3.42 6.07 16.78
CA SER A 58 4.00 7.00 17.76
C SER A 58 3.62 6.70 19.22
N ARG A 59 2.78 5.69 19.47
CA ARG A 59 2.34 5.31 20.82
C ARG A 59 3.36 4.40 21.49
N SER A 60 3.33 4.36 22.83
CA SER A 60 3.99 3.30 23.58
C SER A 60 3.38 1.93 23.25
N VAL A 61 4.15 0.84 23.39
CA VAL A 61 3.67 -0.52 23.11
C VAL A 61 2.39 -0.87 23.91
N PRO A 62 2.25 -0.53 25.21
CA PRO A 62 1.00 -0.77 25.94
C PRO A 62 -0.19 0.03 25.39
N GLU A 63 0.01 1.26 24.95
CA GLU A 63 -1.05 2.08 24.32
C GLU A 63 -1.43 1.54 22.93
N LEU A 64 -0.43 1.11 22.16
CA LEU A 64 -0.68 0.45 20.87
C LEU A 64 -1.51 -0.82 21.07
N TRP A 65 -1.18 -1.64 22.06
CA TRP A 65 -1.94 -2.85 22.38
C TRP A 65 -3.40 -2.55 22.75
N ARG A 66 -3.64 -1.54 23.56
CA ARG A 66 -5.01 -1.09 23.89
C ARG A 66 -5.76 -0.54 22.67
N LEU A 67 -5.07 0.19 21.80
CA LEU A 67 -5.65 0.63 20.51
C LEU A 67 -6.14 -0.55 19.70
N LEU A 68 -5.28 -1.56 19.49
CA LEU A 68 -5.59 -2.75 18.68
C LEU A 68 -6.73 -3.58 19.25
N GLY A 69 -6.99 -3.49 20.57
CA GLY A 69 -8.18 -4.06 21.19
C GLY A 69 -9.51 -3.44 20.72
N ASN A 70 -9.46 -2.21 20.15
CA ASN A 70 -10.65 -1.44 19.77
C ASN A 70 -10.76 -1.18 18.27
N VAL A 71 -9.62 -1.02 17.58
CA VAL A 71 -9.58 -0.61 16.17
C VAL A 71 -8.27 -1.07 15.52
N ASP A 72 -8.31 -1.33 14.22
CA ASP A 72 -7.16 -1.62 13.36
C ASP A 72 -6.30 -2.83 13.75
N ALA A 73 -6.88 -3.82 14.43
CA ALA A 73 -6.17 -5.06 14.75
C ALA A 73 -5.49 -5.71 13.54
N VAL A 74 -6.11 -5.61 12.37
CA VAL A 74 -5.58 -6.13 11.09
C VAL A 74 -4.22 -5.53 10.70
N HIS A 75 -3.84 -4.40 11.27
CA HIS A 75 -2.57 -3.70 11.02
C HIS A 75 -1.59 -3.83 12.20
N GLY A 76 -1.91 -4.62 13.23
CA GLY A 76 -1.17 -4.64 14.49
C GLY A 76 0.33 -4.87 14.34
N LEU A 77 0.74 -5.92 13.62
CA LEU A 77 2.17 -6.19 13.38
C LEU A 77 2.83 -5.08 12.55
N TYR A 78 2.13 -4.54 11.56
CA TYR A 78 2.65 -3.42 10.76
C TYR A 78 2.84 -2.16 11.62
N TYR A 79 1.89 -1.83 12.50
CA TYR A 79 2.02 -0.70 13.42
C TYR A 79 3.17 -0.89 14.42
N LEU A 80 3.41 -2.11 14.89
CA LEU A 80 4.56 -2.43 15.74
C LEU A 80 5.89 -2.22 15.00
N LEU A 81 5.98 -2.65 13.73
CA LEU A 81 7.15 -2.38 12.88
C LEU A 81 7.36 -0.87 12.68
N MET A 82 6.28 -0.13 12.43
CA MET A 82 6.34 1.32 12.30
C MET A 82 6.67 2.02 13.61
N HIS A 83 6.26 1.49 14.76
CA HIS A 83 6.68 1.98 16.07
C HIS A 83 8.21 1.91 16.24
N CYS A 84 8.81 0.76 15.93
CA CYS A 84 10.28 0.62 15.96
C CYS A 84 10.95 1.56 14.95
N TRP A 85 10.36 1.74 13.78
CA TRP A 85 10.88 2.64 12.74
C TRP A 85 10.84 4.11 13.16
N LEU A 86 9.71 4.57 13.68
CA LEU A 86 9.49 5.95 14.12
C LEU A 86 10.25 6.29 15.40
N ALA A 87 10.71 5.30 16.16
CA ALA A 87 11.64 5.52 17.28
C ALA A 87 13.03 6.00 16.80
N VAL A 88 13.39 5.73 15.54
CA VAL A 88 14.70 6.07 14.95
C VAL A 88 14.59 7.21 13.94
N PHE A 89 13.51 7.23 13.14
CA PHE A 89 13.33 8.15 12.01
C PHE A 89 12.16 9.11 12.27
N PRO A 90 12.22 10.36 11.77
CA PRO A 90 11.14 11.32 11.95
C PRO A 90 9.88 10.93 11.16
N ALA A 91 8.70 11.29 11.70
CA ALA A 91 7.41 11.07 11.03
C ALA A 91 7.17 12.14 9.93
N THR A 92 7.97 12.10 8.86
CA THR A 92 7.80 12.92 7.66
C THR A 92 7.48 12.04 6.46
N GLU A 93 6.97 12.63 5.39
CA GLU A 93 6.48 11.95 4.18
C GLU A 93 7.46 10.90 3.65
N PHE A 94 8.73 11.30 3.50
CA PHE A 94 9.78 10.40 3.01
C PHE A 94 10.03 9.22 3.96
N TRP A 95 10.23 9.53 5.24
CA TRP A 95 10.64 8.51 6.21
C TRP A 95 9.54 7.50 6.54
N VAL A 96 8.28 7.93 6.60
CA VAL A 96 7.18 6.99 6.83
C VAL A 96 6.92 6.07 5.64
N ARG A 97 7.31 6.47 4.42
CA ARG A 97 7.15 5.70 3.17
C ARG A 97 8.37 4.83 2.82
N LEU A 98 9.55 5.16 3.36
CA LEU A 98 10.79 4.44 3.03
C LEU A 98 10.71 2.93 3.30
N PRO A 99 10.09 2.42 4.39
CA PRO A 99 9.88 0.98 4.57
C PRO A 99 9.12 0.33 3.41
N GLY A 100 8.12 1.03 2.85
CA GLY A 100 7.40 0.59 1.65
C GLY A 100 8.31 0.50 0.42
N CYS A 101 9.16 1.51 0.19
CA CYS A 101 10.12 1.52 -0.91
C CYS A 101 11.12 0.36 -0.82
N LEU A 102 11.65 0.10 0.38
CA LEU A 102 12.55 -1.03 0.65
C LEU A 102 11.84 -2.38 0.44
N ALA A 103 10.58 -2.48 0.86
CA ALA A 103 9.76 -3.68 0.66
C ALA A 103 9.51 -3.96 -0.84
N VAL A 104 9.30 -2.91 -1.67
CA VAL A 104 9.21 -3.05 -3.14
C VAL A 104 10.51 -3.64 -3.70
N GLY A 105 11.67 -3.15 -3.27
CA GLY A 105 12.96 -3.73 -3.67
C GLY A 105 13.08 -5.20 -3.28
N ALA A 106 12.77 -5.54 -2.03
CA ALA A 106 12.79 -6.91 -1.53
C ALA A 106 11.82 -7.82 -2.30
N ALA A 107 10.61 -7.33 -2.62
CA ALA A 107 9.64 -8.05 -3.44
C ALA A 107 10.16 -8.28 -4.86
N THR A 108 10.79 -7.28 -5.46
CA THR A 108 11.40 -7.36 -6.79
C THR A 108 12.48 -8.45 -6.85
N ALA A 109 13.36 -8.51 -5.84
CA ALA A 109 14.33 -9.60 -5.72
C ALA A 109 13.64 -10.97 -5.67
N GLY A 110 12.58 -11.09 -4.89
CA GLY A 110 11.77 -12.30 -4.80
C GLY A 110 11.15 -12.71 -6.13
N VAL A 111 10.63 -11.76 -6.92
CA VAL A 111 10.09 -12.01 -8.28
C VAL A 111 11.15 -12.57 -9.19
N VAL A 112 12.37 -11.98 -9.20
CA VAL A 112 13.49 -12.49 -9.99
C VAL A 112 13.90 -13.90 -9.56
N VAL A 113 14.00 -14.15 -8.25
CA VAL A 113 14.34 -15.47 -7.70
C VAL A 113 13.27 -16.50 -8.07
N LEU A 114 11.99 -16.18 -7.91
CA LEU A 114 10.86 -17.06 -8.26
C LEU A 114 10.85 -17.36 -9.76
N GLY A 115 11.03 -16.35 -10.60
CA GLY A 115 11.18 -16.52 -12.06
C GLY A 115 12.30 -17.50 -12.42
N ARG A 116 13.44 -17.39 -11.74
CA ARG A 116 14.61 -18.29 -11.93
C ARG A 116 14.39 -19.72 -11.43
N GLN A 117 13.47 -19.93 -10.49
CA GLN A 117 13.14 -21.28 -10.03
C GLN A 117 12.42 -22.13 -11.09
N PHE A 118 11.71 -21.50 -12.01
CA PHE A 118 10.90 -22.17 -13.02
C PHE A 118 11.37 -21.91 -14.45
N SER A 119 11.98 -20.76 -14.73
CA SER A 119 12.26 -20.30 -16.09
C SER A 119 13.67 -19.73 -16.24
N GLY A 120 14.00 -19.26 -17.45
CA GLY A 120 15.30 -18.70 -17.80
C GLY A 120 15.50 -17.25 -17.28
N ARG A 121 16.75 -16.76 -17.46
CA ARG A 121 17.18 -15.41 -17.04
C ARG A 121 16.31 -14.31 -17.67
N SER A 122 15.97 -14.45 -18.95
CA SER A 122 15.18 -13.43 -19.68
C SER A 122 13.83 -13.21 -19.02
N VAL A 123 13.08 -14.28 -18.72
CA VAL A 123 11.78 -14.20 -18.02
C VAL A 123 11.94 -13.58 -16.64
N ALA A 124 12.92 -14.05 -15.86
CA ALA A 124 13.11 -13.58 -14.49
C ALA A 124 13.47 -12.09 -14.40
N VAL A 125 14.41 -11.63 -15.24
CA VAL A 125 14.81 -10.21 -15.32
C VAL A 125 13.66 -9.35 -15.82
N SER A 126 12.98 -9.76 -16.90
CA SER A 126 11.82 -9.04 -17.41
C SER A 126 10.71 -8.94 -16.38
N ALA A 127 10.44 -10.01 -15.61
CA ALA A 127 9.43 -9.98 -14.55
C ALA A 127 9.79 -9.01 -13.42
N GLY A 128 11.06 -8.97 -13.02
CA GLY A 128 11.54 -7.99 -12.04
C GLY A 128 11.38 -6.55 -12.52
N VAL A 129 11.72 -6.27 -13.78
CA VAL A 129 11.56 -4.94 -14.37
C VAL A 129 10.07 -4.57 -14.49
N VAL A 130 9.23 -5.46 -15.03
CA VAL A 130 7.77 -5.22 -15.11
C VAL A 130 7.19 -4.96 -13.73
N PHE A 131 7.59 -5.75 -12.71
CA PHE A 131 7.13 -5.55 -11.34
C PHE A 131 7.54 -4.18 -10.78
N ALA A 132 8.78 -3.75 -11.00
CA ALA A 132 9.29 -2.48 -10.52
C ALA A 132 8.53 -1.26 -11.10
N ILE A 133 8.08 -1.35 -12.38
CA ILE A 133 7.36 -0.28 -13.07
C ILE A 133 5.83 -0.44 -13.04
N LEU A 134 5.31 -1.53 -12.44
CA LEU A 134 3.88 -1.79 -12.38
C LEU A 134 3.18 -0.68 -11.56
N PRO A 135 2.19 0.03 -12.11
CA PRO A 135 1.61 1.20 -11.45
C PRO A 135 1.08 0.94 -10.03
N ARG A 136 0.46 -0.22 -9.78
CA ARG A 136 0.04 -0.59 -8.41
C ARG A 136 1.23 -0.72 -7.44
N ILE A 137 2.38 -1.16 -7.91
CA ILE A 137 3.58 -1.35 -7.08
C ILE A 137 4.28 -0.03 -6.80
N THR A 138 4.40 0.85 -7.81
CA THR A 138 4.94 2.19 -7.61
C THR A 138 4.07 3.05 -6.70
N TRP A 139 2.73 2.81 -6.69
CA TRP A 139 1.81 3.38 -5.72
C TRP A 139 2.02 2.80 -4.32
N ALA A 140 2.07 1.46 -4.18
CA ALA A 140 2.21 0.78 -2.89
C ALA A 140 3.53 1.11 -2.19
N GLY A 141 4.60 1.36 -2.94
CA GLY A 141 5.90 1.71 -2.40
C GLY A 141 5.94 3.06 -1.68
N ILE A 142 5.06 4.00 -2.05
CA ILE A 142 4.92 5.29 -1.36
C ILE A 142 3.65 5.37 -0.51
N GLU A 143 3.24 4.25 0.03
CA GLU A 143 2.10 4.14 0.92
C GLU A 143 2.59 3.64 2.28
N ALA A 144 2.42 4.45 3.35
CA ALA A 144 2.77 4.02 4.70
C ALA A 144 1.68 3.10 5.28
N ARG A 145 1.42 2.01 4.54
CA ARG A 145 0.48 0.92 4.88
C ARG A 145 1.13 -0.42 4.51
N PRO A 146 0.61 -1.56 4.95
CA PRO A 146 1.30 -2.85 4.80
C PRO A 146 1.39 -3.40 3.37
N TYR A 147 0.88 -2.71 2.34
CA TYR A 147 0.71 -3.26 0.98
C TYR A 147 2.02 -3.72 0.33
N ALA A 148 3.05 -2.88 0.34
CA ALA A 148 4.35 -3.25 -0.21
C ALA A 148 5.02 -4.38 0.60
N LEU A 149 4.95 -4.30 1.94
CA LEU A 149 5.51 -5.32 2.82
C LEU A 149 4.79 -6.67 2.66
N SER A 150 3.45 -6.67 2.59
CA SER A 150 2.67 -7.89 2.33
C SER A 150 2.99 -8.52 0.97
N THR A 151 3.29 -7.68 -0.03
CA THR A 151 3.72 -8.14 -1.35
C THR A 151 5.09 -8.80 -1.29
N ALA A 152 6.04 -8.23 -0.54
CA ALA A 152 7.33 -8.85 -0.29
C ALA A 152 7.19 -10.19 0.46
N CYS A 153 6.40 -10.23 1.53
CA CYS A 153 6.10 -11.46 2.25
C CYS A 153 5.51 -12.53 1.32
N ALA A 154 4.54 -12.17 0.48
CA ALA A 154 3.86 -13.12 -0.40
C ALA A 154 4.79 -13.75 -1.42
N VAL A 155 5.65 -12.96 -2.08
CA VAL A 155 6.57 -13.51 -3.08
C VAL A 155 7.66 -14.38 -2.44
N TRP A 156 8.23 -13.97 -1.30
CA TRP A 156 9.22 -14.77 -0.61
C TRP A 156 8.63 -16.04 0.01
N LEU A 157 7.38 -15.98 0.47
CA LEU A 157 6.65 -17.15 0.94
C LEU A 157 6.41 -18.16 -0.20
N THR A 158 6.14 -17.67 -1.43
CA THR A 158 6.03 -18.50 -2.63
C THR A 158 7.37 -19.12 -3.03
N VAL A 159 8.46 -18.35 -2.98
CA VAL A 159 9.83 -18.86 -3.17
C VAL A 159 10.14 -19.98 -2.16
N LEU A 160 9.77 -19.75 -0.91
CA LEU A 160 10.02 -20.66 0.21
C LEU A 160 9.23 -21.97 0.09
N VAL A 161 7.93 -21.89 -0.24
CA VAL A 161 7.09 -23.09 -0.39
C VAL A 161 7.58 -23.99 -1.54
N VAL A 162 8.00 -23.41 -2.67
CA VAL A 162 8.58 -24.14 -3.78
C VAL A 162 9.90 -24.81 -3.38
N ALA A 163 10.75 -24.10 -2.62
CA ALA A 163 12.00 -24.64 -2.10
C ALA A 163 11.74 -25.78 -1.08
N ALA A 164 10.76 -25.60 -0.18
CA ALA A 164 10.37 -26.61 0.79
C ALA A 164 9.85 -27.88 0.10
N ALA A 165 8.98 -27.73 -0.91
CA ALA A 165 8.44 -28.85 -1.66
C ALA A 165 9.50 -29.64 -2.45
N ARG A 166 10.53 -28.96 -3.00
CA ARG A 166 11.62 -29.60 -3.75
C ARG A 166 12.66 -30.27 -2.86
N ARG A 167 13.02 -29.64 -1.74
CA ARG A 167 14.08 -30.13 -0.83
C ARG A 167 13.57 -31.11 0.20
N ASP A 168 12.30 -31.03 0.56
CA ASP A 168 11.58 -31.91 1.48
C ASP A 168 12.26 -32.09 2.85
N ARG A 169 12.83 -31.01 3.40
CA ARG A 169 13.47 -31.00 4.72
C ARG A 169 12.59 -30.28 5.74
N PRO A 170 12.46 -30.76 6.99
CA PRO A 170 11.59 -30.16 8.01
C PRO A 170 11.86 -28.68 8.26
N ALA A 171 13.13 -28.26 8.26
CA ALA A 171 13.49 -26.85 8.47
C ALA A 171 12.86 -25.89 7.46
N TRP A 172 12.70 -26.30 6.19
CA TRP A 172 12.05 -25.49 5.16
C TRP A 172 10.54 -25.37 5.38
N TRP A 173 9.92 -26.44 5.86
CA TRP A 173 8.50 -26.45 6.19
C TRP A 173 8.19 -25.63 7.45
N ILE A 174 9.05 -25.70 8.47
CA ILE A 174 8.97 -24.83 9.65
C ILE A 174 9.11 -23.37 9.23
N GLY A 175 10.11 -23.06 8.38
CA GLY A 175 10.29 -21.72 7.82
C GLY A 175 9.03 -21.25 7.07
N TYR A 176 8.39 -22.12 6.28
CA TYR A 176 7.14 -21.82 5.60
C TYR A 176 6.00 -21.51 6.58
N LEU A 177 5.85 -22.32 7.62
CA LEU A 177 4.83 -22.11 8.66
C LEU A 177 5.00 -20.74 9.34
N VAL A 178 6.21 -20.44 9.83
CA VAL A 178 6.51 -19.18 10.51
C VAL A 178 6.29 -17.99 9.57
N ALA A 179 6.74 -18.11 8.32
CA ALA A 179 6.56 -17.05 7.33
C ALA A 179 5.07 -16.85 6.96
N LEU A 180 4.27 -17.92 6.86
CA LEU A 180 2.83 -17.83 6.59
C LEU A 180 2.11 -17.11 7.73
N VAL A 181 2.40 -17.47 8.97
CA VAL A 181 1.83 -16.80 10.15
C VAL A 181 2.23 -15.33 10.16
N GLY A 182 3.52 -15.01 10.04
CA GLY A 182 4.02 -13.65 10.03
C GLY A 182 3.43 -12.79 8.90
N ALA A 183 3.35 -13.32 7.69
CA ALA A 183 2.76 -12.63 6.54
C ALA A 183 1.26 -12.33 6.74
N THR A 184 0.52 -13.26 7.36
CA THR A 184 -0.91 -13.07 7.69
C THR A 184 -1.10 -12.01 8.77
N LEU A 185 -0.20 -11.95 9.77
CA LEU A 185 -0.21 -10.90 10.80
C LEU A 185 0.15 -9.51 10.26
N VAL A 186 0.95 -9.43 9.17
CA VAL A 186 1.23 -8.17 8.47
C VAL A 186 0.02 -7.69 7.66
N ASN A 187 -0.65 -8.62 6.99
CA ASN A 187 -1.85 -8.35 6.19
C ASN A 187 -2.71 -9.61 6.11
N LEU A 188 -3.90 -9.51 6.70
CA LEU A 188 -4.85 -10.61 6.82
C LEU A 188 -5.14 -11.32 5.49
N PHE A 189 -5.25 -10.56 4.39
CA PHE A 189 -5.61 -11.12 3.08
C PHE A 189 -4.52 -12.00 2.46
N VAL A 190 -3.28 -11.90 2.93
CA VAL A 190 -2.19 -12.79 2.49
C VAL A 190 -2.47 -14.26 2.83
N VAL A 191 -3.33 -14.53 3.80
CA VAL A 191 -3.75 -15.92 4.10
C VAL A 191 -4.30 -16.66 2.87
N LEU A 192 -4.91 -15.94 1.92
CA LEU A 192 -5.46 -16.53 0.68
C LEU A 192 -4.37 -17.08 -0.26
N ILE A 193 -3.09 -16.76 -0.02
CA ILE A 193 -1.97 -17.28 -0.82
C ILE A 193 -1.80 -18.81 -0.70
N VAL A 194 -2.37 -19.41 0.32
CA VAL A 194 -2.37 -20.88 0.46
C VAL A 194 -3.01 -21.56 -0.75
N LEU A 195 -4.00 -20.93 -1.38
CA LEU A 195 -4.67 -21.48 -2.55
C LEU A 195 -3.74 -21.63 -3.76
N PRO A 196 -3.06 -20.58 -4.24
CA PRO A 196 -2.06 -20.72 -5.30
C PRO A 196 -0.84 -21.55 -4.87
N HIS A 197 -0.52 -21.66 -3.58
CA HIS A 197 0.56 -22.52 -3.11
C HIS A 197 0.28 -24.02 -3.34
N ALA A 198 -0.97 -24.47 -3.25
CA ALA A 198 -1.34 -25.84 -3.64
C ALA A 198 -0.96 -26.12 -5.10
N VAL A 199 -1.26 -25.18 -5.97
CA VAL A 199 -0.90 -25.25 -7.40
C VAL A 199 0.62 -25.20 -7.59
N ALA A 200 1.30 -24.30 -6.86
CA ALA A 200 2.75 -24.15 -6.93
C ALA A 200 3.49 -25.46 -6.52
N VAL A 201 3.08 -26.09 -5.43
CA VAL A 201 3.65 -27.36 -4.96
C VAL A 201 3.40 -28.47 -5.98
N THR A 202 2.17 -28.58 -6.49
CA THR A 202 1.79 -29.58 -7.49
C THR A 202 2.61 -29.42 -8.76
N LEU A 203 2.71 -28.21 -9.31
CA LEU A 203 3.43 -27.93 -10.56
C LEU A 203 4.96 -27.98 -10.37
N ALA A 204 5.47 -27.68 -9.17
CA ALA A 204 6.91 -27.72 -8.89
C ALA A 204 7.45 -29.15 -8.72
N THR A 205 6.63 -30.10 -8.24
CA THR A 205 7.11 -31.43 -7.86
C THR A 205 6.41 -32.58 -8.56
N GLY A 206 5.12 -32.43 -8.91
CA GLY A 206 4.27 -33.53 -9.40
C GLY A 206 3.98 -34.63 -8.37
N ARG A 207 4.41 -34.45 -7.11
CA ARG A 207 4.42 -35.49 -6.07
C ARG A 207 3.26 -35.31 -5.10
N ARG A 208 2.35 -36.31 -5.01
CA ARG A 208 1.22 -36.31 -4.07
C ARG A 208 1.65 -36.16 -2.61
N LEU A 209 2.79 -36.78 -2.23
CA LEU A 209 3.33 -36.68 -0.88
C LEU A 209 3.77 -35.24 -0.52
N ALA A 210 4.37 -34.50 -1.47
CA ALA A 210 4.74 -33.12 -1.25
C ALA A 210 3.49 -32.24 -1.05
N LEU A 211 2.42 -32.50 -1.80
CA LEU A 211 1.14 -31.81 -1.63
C LEU A 211 0.51 -32.12 -0.27
N ALA A 212 0.51 -33.37 0.17
CA ALA A 212 0.00 -33.77 1.48
C ALA A 212 0.77 -33.14 2.63
N ARG A 213 2.10 -33.10 2.54
CA ARG A 213 2.95 -32.41 3.54
C ARG A 213 2.68 -30.91 3.58
N TRP A 214 2.62 -30.27 2.41
CA TRP A 214 2.25 -28.86 2.33
C TRP A 214 0.89 -28.61 2.98
N ALA A 215 -0.13 -29.45 2.70
CA ALA A 215 -1.47 -29.30 3.26
C ALA A 215 -1.45 -29.37 4.80
N GLY A 216 -0.66 -30.28 5.39
CA GLY A 216 -0.49 -30.37 6.84
C GLY A 216 0.14 -29.09 7.43
N TRP A 217 1.22 -28.58 6.84
CA TRP A 217 1.88 -27.36 7.31
C TRP A 217 1.03 -26.10 7.08
N ALA A 218 0.32 -26.02 5.96
CA ALA A 218 -0.62 -24.94 5.68
C ALA A 218 -1.79 -24.95 6.67
N ALA A 219 -2.37 -26.14 6.95
CA ALA A 219 -3.44 -26.28 7.94
C ALA A 219 -2.97 -25.87 9.34
N ALA A 220 -1.76 -26.28 9.76
CA ALA A 220 -1.17 -25.82 11.02
C ALA A 220 -1.03 -24.30 11.07
N GLY A 221 -0.54 -23.66 10.00
CA GLY A 221 -0.45 -22.20 9.90
C GLY A 221 -1.81 -21.51 9.97
N LEU A 222 -2.81 -22.05 9.26
CA LEU A 222 -4.19 -21.53 9.30
C LEU A 222 -4.80 -21.65 10.69
N LEU A 223 -4.58 -22.75 11.39
CA LEU A 223 -5.04 -22.93 12.78
C LEU A 223 -4.36 -21.94 13.72
N MET A 224 -3.06 -21.68 13.56
CA MET A 224 -2.35 -20.72 14.39
C MET A 224 -2.85 -19.27 14.19
N VAL A 225 -3.23 -18.89 12.98
CA VAL A 225 -3.73 -17.53 12.71
C VAL A 225 -5.24 -17.38 12.91
N ALA A 226 -5.98 -18.50 13.07
CA ALA A 226 -7.43 -18.47 13.21
C ALA A 226 -7.92 -17.57 14.36
N PRO A 227 -7.33 -17.59 15.58
CA PRO A 227 -7.75 -16.68 16.65
C PRO A 227 -7.62 -15.20 16.25
N PHE A 228 -6.53 -14.85 15.56
CA PHE A 228 -6.33 -13.49 15.04
C PHE A 228 -7.37 -13.10 13.99
N VAL A 229 -7.69 -14.01 13.05
CA VAL A 229 -8.74 -13.80 12.04
C VAL A 229 -10.10 -13.56 12.70
N PHE A 230 -10.47 -14.38 13.68
CA PHE A 230 -11.71 -14.21 14.44
C PHE A 230 -11.74 -12.89 15.20
N PHE A 231 -10.64 -12.52 15.82
CA PHE A 231 -10.54 -11.24 16.51
C PHE A 231 -10.69 -10.06 15.55
N CYS A 232 -10.00 -10.06 14.40
CA CYS A 232 -10.17 -9.02 13.38
C CYS A 232 -11.61 -8.92 12.87
N ARG A 233 -12.33 -10.05 12.80
CA ARG A 233 -13.74 -10.07 12.40
C ARG A 233 -14.64 -9.30 13.36
N THR A 234 -14.32 -9.20 14.66
CA THR A 234 -15.09 -8.39 15.61
C THR A 234 -15.03 -6.90 15.29
N GLN A 235 -14.00 -6.47 14.55
CA GLN A 235 -13.78 -5.09 14.14
C GLN A 235 -14.19 -4.80 12.68
N ILE A 236 -14.97 -5.69 12.05
CA ILE A 236 -15.31 -5.62 10.60
C ILE A 236 -16.11 -4.36 10.21
N THR A 237 -16.73 -3.69 11.17
CA THR A 237 -17.48 -2.45 10.92
C THR A 237 -16.60 -1.30 10.43
N GLN A 238 -15.27 -1.38 10.59
CA GLN A 238 -14.32 -0.37 10.10
C GLN A 238 -14.28 -0.26 8.58
N VAL A 239 -14.73 -1.29 7.88
CA VAL A 239 -14.73 -1.35 6.41
C VAL A 239 -16.14 -1.20 5.80
N PHE A 240 -17.09 -0.61 6.56
CA PHE A 240 -18.46 -0.36 6.08
C PHE A 240 -18.53 0.53 4.83
N TRP A 241 -17.50 1.31 4.56
CA TRP A 241 -17.37 2.19 3.40
C TRP A 241 -17.11 1.44 2.09
N ILE A 242 -16.76 0.15 2.12
CA ILE A 242 -16.55 -0.65 0.91
C ILE A 242 -17.90 -0.89 0.24
N ALA A 243 -18.00 -0.50 -1.03
CA ALA A 243 -19.21 -0.66 -1.81
C ALA A 243 -19.51 -2.15 -2.10
N PRO A 244 -20.79 -2.52 -2.22
CA PRO A 244 -21.19 -3.85 -2.69
C PRO A 244 -20.65 -4.14 -4.10
N ILE A 245 -20.47 -5.43 -4.40
CA ILE A 245 -20.05 -5.89 -5.73
C ILE A 245 -21.08 -5.44 -6.77
N SER A 246 -20.60 -4.88 -7.85
CA SER A 246 -21.37 -4.37 -8.98
C SER A 246 -20.65 -4.66 -10.30
N PRO A 247 -21.26 -4.44 -11.46
CA PRO A 247 -20.55 -4.55 -12.75
C PRO A 247 -19.28 -3.70 -12.84
N ALA A 248 -19.23 -2.55 -12.13
CA ALA A 248 -18.05 -1.70 -12.05
C ALA A 248 -16.85 -2.43 -11.41
N THR A 249 -17.07 -3.42 -10.54
CA THR A 249 -16.02 -4.22 -9.92
C THR A 249 -15.17 -4.96 -10.95
N LEU A 250 -15.73 -5.34 -12.11
CA LEU A 250 -14.95 -5.92 -13.20
C LEU A 250 -13.91 -4.93 -13.74
N LEU A 251 -14.28 -3.66 -13.83
CA LEU A 251 -13.36 -2.59 -14.21
C LEU A 251 -12.29 -2.37 -13.12
N GLU A 252 -12.66 -2.39 -11.87
CA GLU A 252 -11.72 -2.30 -10.76
C GLU A 252 -10.69 -3.44 -10.80
N ILE A 253 -11.12 -4.68 -11.02
CA ILE A 253 -10.24 -5.85 -11.16
C ILE A 253 -9.31 -5.69 -12.37
N GLY A 254 -9.85 -5.34 -13.53
CA GLY A 254 -9.08 -5.26 -14.78
C GLY A 254 -8.22 -4.00 -14.93
N TYR A 255 -8.54 -2.93 -14.22
CA TYR A 255 -7.93 -1.61 -14.44
C TYR A 255 -7.28 -1.03 -13.18
N GLU A 256 -7.88 -1.20 -11.99
CA GLU A 256 -7.34 -0.62 -10.76
C GLU A 256 -6.42 -1.58 -10.01
N GLN A 257 -6.78 -2.86 -9.89
CA GLN A 257 -6.07 -3.82 -9.03
C GLN A 257 -4.57 -3.90 -9.32
N TYR A 258 -4.19 -3.86 -10.60
CA TYR A 258 -2.78 -3.95 -11.03
C TYR A 258 -2.25 -2.64 -11.62
N PHE A 259 -3.09 -1.86 -12.28
CA PHE A 259 -2.64 -0.74 -13.10
C PHE A 259 -2.91 0.63 -12.46
N ASP A 260 -3.53 0.67 -11.29
CA ASP A 260 -3.75 1.90 -10.52
C ASP A 260 -4.31 3.03 -11.40
N ARG A 261 -5.31 2.71 -12.23
CA ARG A 261 -5.93 3.62 -13.22
C ARG A 261 -4.97 4.17 -14.29
N SER A 262 -3.89 3.44 -14.59
CA SER A 262 -2.98 3.76 -15.70
C SER A 262 -3.51 3.19 -17.01
N ALA A 263 -4.29 3.96 -17.77
CA ALA A 263 -4.90 3.51 -19.02
C ALA A 263 -3.86 3.06 -20.05
N ALA A 264 -2.80 3.83 -20.24
CA ALA A 264 -1.75 3.50 -21.20
C ALA A 264 -1.07 2.17 -20.87
N PHE A 265 -0.72 1.93 -19.60
CA PHE A 265 -0.11 0.67 -19.17
C PHE A 265 -1.08 -0.51 -19.33
N ALA A 266 -2.35 -0.32 -18.95
CA ALA A 266 -3.39 -1.33 -19.10
C ALA A 266 -3.60 -1.72 -20.57
N VAL A 267 -3.69 -0.75 -21.49
CA VAL A 267 -3.85 -0.98 -22.92
C VAL A 267 -2.65 -1.72 -23.50
N VAL A 268 -1.42 -1.28 -23.22
CA VAL A 268 -0.21 -1.97 -23.70
C VAL A 268 -0.15 -3.39 -23.18
N THR A 269 -0.48 -3.62 -21.92
CA THR A 269 -0.54 -4.96 -21.32
C THR A 269 -1.61 -5.82 -22.01
N ALA A 270 -2.81 -5.28 -22.23
CA ALA A 270 -3.88 -5.98 -22.92
C ALA A 270 -3.49 -6.38 -24.35
N LEU A 271 -2.81 -5.48 -25.08
CA LEU A 271 -2.29 -5.79 -26.44
C LEU A 271 -1.24 -6.90 -26.41
N ILE A 272 -0.31 -6.89 -25.45
CA ILE A 272 0.68 -7.96 -25.27
C ILE A 272 -0.01 -9.30 -24.98
N LEU A 273 -0.99 -9.31 -24.07
CA LEU A 273 -1.77 -10.52 -23.75
C LEU A 273 -2.56 -11.02 -24.96
N ALA A 274 -3.29 -10.14 -25.63
CA ALA A 274 -4.08 -10.47 -26.83
C ALA A 274 -3.19 -11.04 -27.94
N ALA A 275 -2.05 -10.40 -28.26
CA ALA A 275 -1.11 -10.89 -29.25
C ALA A 275 -0.53 -12.26 -28.87
N THR A 276 -0.22 -12.49 -27.59
CA THR A 276 0.28 -13.79 -27.11
C THR A 276 -0.76 -14.90 -27.30
N LEU A 277 -2.03 -14.60 -27.01
CA LEU A 277 -3.15 -15.55 -27.14
C LEU A 277 -3.49 -15.82 -28.62
N THR A 278 -3.69 -14.78 -29.43
CA THR A 278 -4.07 -14.90 -30.85
C THR A 278 -2.99 -15.60 -31.67
N LEU A 279 -1.73 -15.30 -31.42
CA LEU A 279 -0.59 -15.96 -32.07
C LEU A 279 -0.21 -17.30 -31.41
N ARG A 280 -1.00 -17.78 -30.44
CA ARG A 280 -0.81 -19.06 -29.74
C ARG A 280 0.60 -19.23 -29.15
N ARG A 281 1.25 -18.13 -28.75
CA ARG A 281 2.65 -18.13 -28.29
C ARG A 281 2.86 -18.86 -26.97
N PHE A 282 1.83 -19.03 -26.14
CA PHE A 282 1.91 -19.88 -24.94
C PHE A 282 2.30 -21.35 -25.23
N ALA A 283 1.91 -21.87 -26.39
CA ALA A 283 2.28 -23.22 -26.79
C ALA A 283 3.80 -23.39 -27.00
N LEU A 284 4.51 -22.30 -27.28
CA LEU A 284 5.96 -22.27 -27.54
C LEU A 284 6.80 -22.13 -26.25
N LEU A 285 6.17 -21.94 -25.10
CA LEU A 285 6.86 -21.87 -23.80
C LEU A 285 7.43 -23.26 -23.45
N ASP A 286 8.62 -23.27 -22.86
CA ASP A 286 9.18 -24.48 -22.28
C ASP A 286 8.36 -24.98 -21.08
N SER A 287 8.59 -26.20 -20.63
CA SER A 287 7.83 -26.83 -19.56
C SER A 287 7.90 -26.07 -18.23
N GLY A 288 9.06 -25.46 -17.91
CA GLY A 288 9.24 -24.66 -16.72
C GLY A 288 8.45 -23.35 -16.77
N SER A 289 8.51 -22.64 -17.90
CA SER A 289 7.74 -21.41 -18.14
C SER A 289 6.23 -21.67 -18.14
N ARG A 290 5.75 -22.80 -18.66
CA ARG A 290 4.33 -23.19 -18.56
C ARG A 290 3.91 -23.45 -17.11
N ARG A 291 4.76 -24.09 -16.30
CA ARG A 291 4.49 -24.26 -14.86
C ARG A 291 4.43 -22.92 -14.14
N LEU A 292 5.37 -22.01 -14.45
CA LEU A 292 5.34 -20.65 -13.91
C LEU A 292 4.06 -19.91 -14.27
N ALA A 293 3.61 -20.03 -15.52
CA ALA A 293 2.33 -19.45 -15.97
C ALA A 293 1.14 -20.00 -15.18
N GLY A 294 1.11 -21.32 -14.91
CA GLY A 294 0.10 -21.94 -14.07
C GLY A 294 0.09 -21.44 -12.63
N VAL A 295 1.27 -21.32 -12.00
CA VAL A 295 1.42 -20.77 -10.65
C VAL A 295 0.96 -19.30 -10.60
N ALA A 296 1.44 -18.48 -11.53
CA ALA A 296 1.11 -17.07 -11.58
C ALA A 296 -0.37 -16.85 -11.93
N GLY A 297 -0.94 -17.63 -12.85
CA GLY A 297 -2.37 -17.59 -13.16
C GLY A 297 -3.25 -17.93 -11.94
N ALA A 298 -2.90 -18.99 -11.22
CA ALA A 298 -3.61 -19.35 -9.99
C ALA A 298 -3.50 -18.25 -8.92
N TRP A 299 -2.33 -17.60 -8.82
CA TRP A 299 -2.11 -16.55 -7.83
C TRP A 299 -2.86 -15.24 -8.16
N VAL A 300 -3.02 -14.90 -9.44
CA VAL A 300 -3.88 -13.77 -9.87
C VAL A 300 -5.35 -14.08 -9.62
N VAL A 301 -5.78 -15.30 -9.97
CA VAL A 301 -7.20 -15.64 -10.07
C VAL A 301 -7.80 -16.06 -8.72
N LEU A 302 -7.18 -17.01 -8.00
CA LEU A 302 -7.81 -17.63 -6.84
C LEU A 302 -8.07 -16.66 -5.68
N PRO A 303 -7.11 -15.83 -5.23
CA PRO A 303 -7.38 -14.86 -4.16
C PRO A 303 -8.44 -13.84 -4.55
N THR A 304 -8.44 -13.38 -5.81
CA THR A 304 -9.43 -12.43 -6.33
C THR A 304 -10.82 -13.04 -6.32
N LEU A 305 -10.97 -14.26 -6.86
CA LEU A 305 -12.27 -14.96 -6.87
C LEU A 305 -12.81 -15.21 -5.46
N VAL A 306 -11.95 -15.63 -4.52
CA VAL A 306 -12.39 -15.87 -3.15
C VAL A 306 -12.84 -14.59 -2.46
N LEU A 307 -12.10 -13.48 -2.62
CA LEU A 307 -12.46 -12.22 -1.98
C LEU A 307 -13.72 -11.61 -2.61
N VAL A 308 -13.87 -11.67 -3.92
CA VAL A 308 -15.09 -11.24 -4.63
C VAL A 308 -16.28 -12.15 -4.24
N GLY A 309 -16.10 -13.48 -4.26
CA GLY A 309 -17.13 -14.42 -3.84
C GLY A 309 -17.58 -14.19 -2.40
N TYR A 310 -16.65 -14.00 -1.45
CA TYR A 310 -16.97 -13.62 -0.08
C TYR A 310 -17.77 -12.31 -0.03
N SER A 311 -17.38 -11.32 -0.84
CA SER A 311 -18.05 -10.02 -0.88
C SER A 311 -19.47 -10.09 -1.41
N VAL A 312 -19.79 -11.07 -2.28
CA VAL A 312 -21.14 -11.31 -2.79
C VAL A 312 -22.02 -12.00 -1.72
N VAL A 313 -21.47 -13.02 -1.03
CA VAL A 313 -22.29 -13.89 -0.18
C VAL A 313 -22.35 -13.46 1.30
N ALA A 314 -21.41 -12.63 1.75
CA ALA A 314 -21.31 -12.25 3.16
C ALA A 314 -21.33 -10.72 3.36
N LYS A 315 -20.20 -10.05 3.24
CA LYS A 315 -20.08 -8.60 3.40
C LYS A 315 -19.12 -8.04 2.35
N PRO A 316 -19.37 -6.84 1.82
CA PRO A 316 -18.43 -6.16 0.95
C PRO A 316 -17.06 -6.06 1.60
N MET A 317 -16.04 -6.63 0.94
CA MET A 317 -14.68 -6.71 1.45
C MET A 317 -13.65 -6.56 0.32
N TYR A 318 -14.07 -6.74 -0.93
CA TYR A 318 -13.19 -6.54 -2.07
C TYR A 318 -12.86 -5.06 -2.23
N TYR A 319 -11.56 -4.77 -2.23
CA TYR A 319 -11.03 -3.48 -2.61
C TYR A 319 -9.69 -3.69 -3.32
N PRO A 320 -9.41 -3.03 -4.46
CA PRO A 320 -8.26 -3.34 -5.32
C PRO A 320 -6.91 -3.41 -4.60
N ARG A 321 -6.64 -2.46 -3.70
CA ARG A 321 -5.38 -2.39 -2.95
C ARG A 321 -5.16 -3.55 -1.97
N TYR A 322 -6.21 -4.23 -1.52
CA TYR A 322 -6.08 -5.36 -0.59
C TYR A 322 -5.44 -6.59 -1.24
N LEU A 323 -5.52 -6.68 -2.56
CA LEU A 323 -4.90 -7.75 -3.35
C LEU A 323 -3.55 -7.36 -3.98
N CYS A 324 -2.93 -6.27 -3.51
CA CYS A 324 -1.63 -5.81 -4.01
C CYS A 324 -0.56 -6.93 -3.99
N TYR A 325 -0.63 -7.84 -3.01
CA TYR A 325 0.27 -8.99 -2.89
C TYR A 325 0.15 -10.01 -4.03
N THR A 326 -0.83 -9.89 -4.93
CA THR A 326 -0.93 -10.71 -6.16
C THR A 326 -0.18 -10.09 -7.34
N SER A 327 0.31 -8.86 -7.23
CA SER A 327 1.05 -8.14 -8.28
C SER A 327 2.33 -8.85 -8.76
N PRO A 328 3.09 -9.58 -7.94
CA PRO A 328 4.22 -10.39 -8.41
C PRO A 328 3.81 -11.38 -9.50
N ALA A 329 2.65 -12.02 -9.34
CA ALA A 329 2.13 -12.97 -10.30
C ALA A 329 1.71 -12.29 -11.63
N ALA A 330 1.07 -11.14 -11.57
CA ALA A 330 0.75 -10.35 -12.76
C ALA A 330 2.02 -9.96 -13.54
N ALA A 331 3.07 -9.50 -12.85
CA ALA A 331 4.34 -9.17 -13.48
C ALA A 331 5.01 -10.39 -14.14
N LEU A 332 4.96 -11.56 -13.50
CA LEU A 332 5.46 -12.81 -14.07
C LEU A 332 4.69 -13.20 -15.34
N LEU A 333 3.36 -13.08 -15.35
CA LEU A 333 2.53 -13.37 -16.53
C LEU A 333 2.85 -12.40 -17.68
N ILE A 334 2.95 -11.10 -17.42
CA ILE A 334 3.30 -10.10 -18.44
C ILE A 334 4.68 -10.40 -19.02
N ALA A 335 5.67 -10.73 -18.20
CA ALA A 335 7.02 -11.06 -18.66
C ALA A 335 7.05 -12.35 -19.48
N LEU A 336 6.27 -13.36 -19.12
CA LEU A 336 6.12 -14.59 -19.90
C LEU A 336 5.53 -14.29 -21.28
N CYS A 337 4.53 -13.41 -21.36
CA CYS A 337 3.94 -12.99 -22.64
C CYS A 337 4.97 -12.23 -23.50
N ILE A 338 5.70 -11.28 -22.93
CA ILE A 338 6.73 -10.53 -23.64
C ILE A 338 7.79 -11.48 -24.22
N THR A 339 8.31 -12.40 -23.40
CA THR A 339 9.38 -13.32 -23.82
C THR A 339 8.87 -14.43 -24.76
N ALA A 340 7.59 -14.75 -24.75
CA ALA A 340 6.96 -15.65 -25.74
C ALA A 340 6.77 -14.97 -27.11
N LEU A 341 6.44 -13.68 -27.12
CA LEU A 341 6.28 -12.90 -28.36
C LEU A 341 7.64 -12.56 -28.99
N PHE A 342 8.59 -12.13 -28.19
CA PHE A 342 9.84 -11.56 -28.63
C PHE A 342 11.04 -12.44 -28.20
N ARG A 343 11.83 -12.90 -29.16
CA ARG A 343 12.97 -13.79 -28.89
C ARG A 343 14.31 -13.06 -28.82
N LYS A 344 14.42 -11.92 -29.52
CA LYS A 344 15.62 -11.10 -29.53
C LYS A 344 15.64 -10.19 -28.31
N ARG A 345 16.81 -10.02 -27.68
CA ARG A 345 16.98 -9.16 -26.48
C ARG A 345 16.52 -7.72 -26.73
N GLU A 346 16.81 -7.17 -27.89
CA GLU A 346 16.43 -5.82 -28.30
C GLU A 346 14.90 -5.64 -28.33
N GLN A 347 14.16 -6.63 -28.83
CA GLN A 347 12.71 -6.61 -28.88
C GLN A 347 12.10 -6.70 -27.47
N VAL A 348 12.65 -7.56 -26.60
CA VAL A 348 12.22 -7.64 -25.19
C VAL A 348 12.49 -6.33 -24.49
N THR A 349 13.69 -5.75 -24.67
CA THR A 349 14.02 -4.43 -24.10
C THR A 349 13.11 -3.34 -24.62
N ALA A 350 12.81 -3.32 -25.93
CA ALA A 350 11.87 -2.35 -26.51
C ALA A 350 10.46 -2.48 -25.89
N ALA A 351 9.95 -3.71 -25.71
CA ALA A 351 8.65 -3.93 -25.07
C ALA A 351 8.64 -3.46 -23.60
N LEU A 352 9.72 -3.68 -22.85
CA LEU A 352 9.86 -3.17 -21.48
C LEU A 352 9.94 -1.63 -21.43
N LEU A 353 10.62 -1.01 -22.39
CA LEU A 353 10.67 0.45 -22.52
C LEU A 353 9.30 1.03 -22.85
N VAL A 354 8.54 0.41 -23.74
CA VAL A 354 7.15 0.83 -24.07
C VAL A 354 6.27 0.76 -22.82
N LEU A 355 6.37 -0.29 -22.02
CA LEU A 355 5.65 -0.39 -20.73
C LEU A 355 6.10 0.69 -19.76
N ALA A 356 7.40 0.95 -19.65
CA ALA A 356 7.93 2.01 -18.78
C ALA A 356 7.42 3.40 -19.19
N LEU A 357 7.43 3.69 -20.48
CA LEU A 357 6.86 4.93 -21.02
C LEU A 357 5.35 5.03 -20.75
N ALA A 358 4.61 3.92 -20.89
CA ALA A 358 3.18 3.86 -20.58
C ALA A 358 2.88 4.04 -19.07
N ALA A 359 3.80 3.67 -18.18
CA ALA A 359 3.67 3.90 -16.74
C ALA A 359 3.94 5.36 -16.34
N THR A 360 4.80 6.07 -17.08
CA THR A 360 5.32 7.39 -16.72
C THR A 360 4.25 8.44 -16.43
N PRO A 361 3.17 8.61 -17.21
CA PRO A 361 2.15 9.61 -16.92
C PRO A 361 1.46 9.37 -15.57
N ASN A 362 1.11 8.11 -15.26
CA ASN A 362 0.52 7.76 -13.98
C ASN A 362 1.52 8.01 -12.83
N PHE A 363 2.76 7.56 -12.99
CA PHE A 363 3.82 7.73 -11.99
C PHE A 363 4.04 9.20 -11.66
N VAL A 364 4.23 10.06 -12.66
CA VAL A 364 4.59 11.47 -12.46
C VAL A 364 3.39 12.32 -12.02
N LEU A 365 2.26 12.20 -12.73
CA LEU A 365 1.14 13.12 -12.58
C LEU A 365 0.16 12.68 -11.49
N LYS A 366 -0.11 11.35 -11.38
CA LYS A 366 -1.13 10.84 -10.46
C LYS A 366 -0.55 10.36 -9.12
N GLN A 367 0.67 9.79 -9.12
CA GLN A 367 1.23 9.23 -7.89
C GLN A 367 2.21 10.16 -7.18
N ARG A 368 2.88 11.08 -7.90
CA ARG A 368 3.90 11.99 -7.36
C ARG A 368 3.46 13.46 -7.35
N GLY A 369 2.19 13.73 -7.64
CA GLY A 369 1.60 15.06 -7.46
C GLY A 369 1.44 15.41 -5.97
N PRO A 370 1.37 16.71 -5.62
CA PRO A 370 1.24 17.13 -4.21
C PRO A 370 -0.01 16.59 -3.53
N TYR A 371 -1.09 16.39 -4.27
CA TYR A 371 -2.39 15.91 -3.79
C TYR A 371 -2.72 14.49 -4.28
N ALA A 372 -1.71 13.68 -4.60
CA ALA A 372 -1.88 12.33 -5.17
C ALA A 372 -2.54 11.32 -4.21
N LYS A 373 -2.60 11.63 -2.91
CA LYS A 373 -3.19 10.79 -1.88
C LYS A 373 -4.63 11.23 -1.58
N GLU A 374 -5.57 10.74 -2.39
CA GLU A 374 -7.02 11.02 -2.27
C GLU A 374 -7.36 12.52 -2.21
N GLY A 375 -6.50 13.35 -2.81
CA GLY A 375 -6.69 14.80 -2.82
C GLY A 375 -6.29 15.51 -1.53
N MET A 376 -5.85 14.80 -0.49
CA MET A 376 -5.53 15.38 0.82
C MET A 376 -4.30 16.29 0.75
N ASP A 377 -4.28 17.29 1.63
CA ASP A 377 -3.31 18.36 1.70
C ASP A 377 -2.79 18.61 3.13
N PHE A 378 -2.79 17.57 3.96
CA PHE A 378 -2.39 17.63 5.37
C PHE A 378 -0.98 18.19 5.56
N SER A 379 -0.06 17.86 4.65
CA SER A 379 1.32 18.36 4.69
C SER A 379 1.40 19.84 4.37
N GLN A 380 0.68 20.30 3.36
CA GLN A 380 0.68 21.72 2.94
C GLN A 380 0.06 22.62 4.02
N VAL A 381 -1.01 22.16 4.66
CA VAL A 381 -1.59 22.89 5.80
C VAL A 381 -0.61 22.94 6.97
N ALA A 382 0.04 21.83 7.30
CA ALA A 382 1.04 21.77 8.37
C ALA A 382 2.24 22.68 8.09
N ASP A 383 2.70 22.74 6.84
CA ASP A 383 3.82 23.62 6.41
C ASP A 383 3.42 25.10 6.53
N LEU A 384 2.20 25.47 6.14
CA LEU A 384 1.67 26.83 6.32
C LEU A 384 1.63 27.23 7.81
N ILE A 385 1.06 26.38 8.66
CA ILE A 385 0.96 26.61 10.12
C ILE A 385 2.37 26.71 10.75
N THR A 386 3.29 25.85 10.31
CA THR A 386 4.68 25.88 10.79
C THR A 386 5.34 27.21 10.46
N ALA A 387 5.13 27.73 9.25
CA ALA A 387 5.78 28.93 8.74
C ALA A 387 5.16 30.24 9.26
N ARG A 388 3.86 30.26 9.54
CA ARG A 388 3.11 31.51 9.77
C ARG A 388 2.54 31.67 11.18
N ALA A 389 2.21 30.58 11.87
CA ALA A 389 1.61 30.68 13.19
C ALA A 389 2.65 30.92 14.28
N ALA A 390 2.31 31.75 15.27
CA ALA A 390 3.14 32.02 16.44
C ALA A 390 2.79 31.07 17.60
N PRO A 391 3.73 30.82 18.53
CA PRO A 391 3.40 30.13 19.77
C PRO A 391 2.27 30.83 20.55
N GLY A 392 1.26 30.07 20.98
CA GLY A 392 0.10 30.60 21.70
C GLY A 392 -1.06 31.02 20.80
N ASP A 393 -0.88 31.09 19.46
CA ASP A 393 -2.02 31.23 18.56
C ASP A 393 -3.00 30.05 18.74
N CYS A 394 -4.28 30.28 18.50
CA CYS A 394 -5.30 29.25 18.63
C CYS A 394 -5.59 28.54 17.31
N LEU A 395 -5.84 27.22 17.39
CA LEU A 395 -6.28 26.40 16.27
C LEU A 395 -7.76 26.05 16.43
N VAL A 396 -8.54 26.31 15.39
CA VAL A 396 -9.95 25.91 15.29
C VAL A 396 -10.12 24.96 14.10
N LEU A 397 -10.65 23.77 14.34
CA LEU A 397 -10.98 22.82 13.29
C LEU A 397 -12.49 22.83 13.06
N ASP A 398 -12.90 22.98 11.79
CA ASP A 398 -14.32 22.89 11.43
C ASP A 398 -14.81 21.44 11.58
N ASN A 399 -15.90 21.25 12.29
CA ASN A 399 -16.54 19.95 12.50
C ASN A 399 -17.73 19.70 11.54
N THR A 400 -17.98 20.60 10.61
CA THR A 400 -19.06 20.48 9.62
C THR A 400 -18.58 19.94 8.28
N VAL A 401 -17.31 19.52 8.20
CA VAL A 401 -16.76 18.90 7.01
C VAL A 401 -17.51 17.61 6.67
N THR A 402 -17.72 17.40 5.37
CA THR A 402 -18.54 16.30 4.87
C THR A 402 -17.77 14.99 4.67
N TRP A 403 -16.43 15.03 4.69
CA TRP A 403 -15.69 13.81 4.56
C TRP A 403 -15.61 13.01 5.88
N LEU A 404 -15.56 11.69 5.73
CA LEU A 404 -15.45 10.77 6.85
C LEU A 404 -13.97 10.44 7.14
N PRO A 405 -13.64 10.30 8.43
CA PRO A 405 -14.50 10.56 9.59
C PRO A 405 -14.30 12.00 10.10
N GLY A 406 -15.03 12.96 9.60
CA GLY A 406 -14.98 14.34 10.16
C GLY A 406 -14.95 14.31 11.69
N PRO A 407 -14.52 15.30 12.39
CA PRO A 407 -13.80 16.53 12.02
C PRO A 407 -12.35 16.24 11.61
N ILE A 408 -11.62 17.25 11.12
CA ILE A 408 -10.29 17.14 10.49
C ILE A 408 -9.17 16.82 11.52
N ARG A 409 -9.41 15.96 12.50
CA ARG A 409 -8.42 15.52 13.51
C ARG A 409 -7.28 14.67 12.93
N PRO A 410 -7.47 13.85 11.88
CA PRO A 410 -6.37 13.16 11.20
C PRO A 410 -5.29 14.10 10.65
N LEU A 411 -5.65 15.32 10.27
CA LEU A 411 -4.71 16.35 9.80
C LEU A 411 -3.67 16.70 10.87
N THR A 412 -4.09 16.94 12.11
CA THR A 412 -3.15 17.22 13.21
C THR A 412 -2.33 15.99 13.61
N ALA A 413 -2.90 14.80 13.49
CA ALA A 413 -2.21 13.54 13.77
C ALA A 413 -1.15 13.19 12.70
N ALA A 414 -1.30 13.66 11.46
CA ALA A 414 -0.34 13.44 10.39
C ALA A 414 1.00 14.18 10.62
N ARG A 415 0.95 15.41 11.11
CA ARG A 415 2.14 16.27 11.34
C ARG A 415 2.04 16.97 12.72
N PRO A 416 2.02 16.22 13.86
CA PRO A 416 1.70 16.78 15.17
C PRO A 416 2.62 17.95 15.57
N ARG A 417 3.91 17.87 15.26
CA ARG A 417 4.88 18.93 15.58
C ARG A 417 4.54 20.31 14.98
N ALA A 418 3.79 20.36 13.90
CA ALA A 418 3.37 21.63 13.30
C ALA A 418 2.37 22.40 14.18
N TYR A 419 1.63 21.66 15.00
CA TYR A 419 0.52 22.16 15.82
C TYR A 419 0.86 22.25 17.32
N ASP A 420 1.98 21.67 17.79
CA ASP A 420 2.37 21.62 19.21
C ASP A 420 2.52 23.01 19.86
N LYS A 421 2.81 24.04 19.06
CA LYS A 421 2.94 25.43 19.51
C LYS A 421 1.61 26.17 19.65
N LEU A 422 0.51 25.57 19.19
CA LEU A 422 -0.81 26.18 19.18
C LEU A 422 -1.66 25.73 20.36
N VAL A 423 -2.57 26.61 20.78
CA VAL A 423 -3.65 26.26 21.69
C VAL A 423 -4.82 25.72 20.85
N ASP A 424 -5.31 24.53 21.14
CA ASP A 424 -6.45 23.92 20.45
C ASP A 424 -7.64 23.79 21.40
N PRO A 425 -8.52 24.82 21.50
CA PRO A 425 -9.67 24.81 22.40
C PRO A 425 -10.65 23.66 22.12
N GLY A 426 -10.76 23.26 20.83
CA GLY A 426 -11.62 22.17 20.40
C GLY A 426 -11.03 20.78 20.60
N ARG A 427 -9.82 20.65 21.17
CA ARG A 427 -9.23 19.36 21.48
C ARG A 427 -9.80 18.79 22.77
N GLY A 428 -10.55 17.70 22.64
CA GLY A 428 -11.07 16.98 23.79
C GLY A 428 -10.10 15.89 24.28
N THR A 429 -10.65 14.76 24.68
CA THR A 429 -9.85 13.64 25.23
C THR A 429 -8.81 13.13 24.22
N PRO A 430 -7.54 12.98 24.60
CA PRO A 430 -6.48 12.50 23.75
C PRO A 430 -6.77 11.10 23.17
N ALA A 431 -6.32 10.88 21.95
CA ALA A 431 -6.48 9.63 21.20
C ALA A 431 -6.00 8.39 21.98
N ALA A 432 -4.85 8.50 22.67
CA ALA A 432 -4.29 7.41 23.46
C ALA A 432 -5.17 7.03 24.66
N GLN A 433 -5.78 8.01 25.35
CA GLN A 433 -6.69 7.76 26.47
C GLN A 433 -8.00 7.12 26.05
N ARG A 434 -8.45 7.44 24.84
CA ARG A 434 -9.68 6.88 24.25
C ARG A 434 -9.46 5.50 23.62
N ASN A 435 -8.23 5.05 23.46
CA ASN A 435 -7.88 3.89 22.65
C ASN A 435 -8.46 3.98 21.20
N ARG A 436 -8.36 5.16 20.59
CA ARG A 436 -8.81 5.48 19.23
C ARG A 436 -7.66 6.12 18.45
N LEU A 437 -7.79 6.22 17.12
CA LEU A 437 -6.76 6.81 16.27
C LEU A 437 -6.66 8.33 16.41
N TRP A 438 -7.77 8.99 16.76
CA TRP A 438 -7.90 10.44 16.78
C TRP A 438 -8.35 10.95 18.15
N ASP A 439 -7.88 12.16 18.50
CA ASP A 439 -8.42 12.92 19.63
C ASP A 439 -9.93 13.12 19.46
N SER A 440 -10.66 13.26 20.55
CA SER A 440 -12.05 13.72 20.44
C SER A 440 -12.08 15.20 20.06
N HIS A 441 -13.19 15.61 19.48
CA HIS A 441 -13.42 16.99 19.10
C HIS A 441 -14.56 17.58 19.95
N ILE A 442 -14.35 18.77 20.47
CA ILE A 442 -15.35 19.56 21.15
C ILE A 442 -15.81 20.64 20.17
N ALA A 443 -17.10 20.76 19.97
CA ALA A 443 -17.66 21.76 19.06
C ALA A 443 -17.31 23.18 19.53
N ILE A 444 -17.00 24.07 18.60
CA ILE A 444 -16.49 25.42 18.90
C ILE A 444 -17.46 26.26 19.77
N TRP A 445 -18.75 26.06 19.61
CA TRP A 445 -19.76 26.77 20.43
C TRP A 445 -19.72 26.35 21.91
N ALA A 446 -19.21 25.17 22.21
CA ALA A 446 -19.05 24.68 23.59
C ALA A 446 -17.74 25.15 24.26
N VAL A 447 -16.83 25.73 23.49
CA VAL A 447 -15.53 26.27 23.93
C VAL A 447 -15.37 27.74 23.56
N ALA A 448 -16.49 28.46 23.42
CA ALA A 448 -16.47 29.86 23.00
C ALA A 448 -15.69 30.76 23.97
N ASP A 449 -15.75 30.47 25.28
CA ASP A 449 -14.99 31.22 26.30
C ASP A 449 -13.49 31.04 26.17
N GLU A 450 -13.02 29.85 25.80
CA GLU A 450 -11.60 29.58 25.50
C GLU A 450 -11.19 30.31 24.22
N VAL A 451 -12.03 30.27 23.20
CA VAL A 451 -11.78 30.98 21.93
C VAL A 451 -11.73 32.48 22.16
N GLN A 452 -12.56 33.01 23.09
CA GLN A 452 -12.56 34.43 23.45
C GLN A 452 -11.23 34.89 24.07
N ARG A 453 -10.44 33.99 24.65
CA ARG A 453 -9.11 34.31 25.21
C ARG A 453 -8.01 34.40 24.18
N CYS A 454 -8.27 33.92 22.98
CA CYS A 454 -7.31 33.94 21.87
C CYS A 454 -7.16 35.36 21.31
N THR A 455 -5.99 35.68 20.80
CA THR A 455 -5.73 36.93 20.05
C THR A 455 -5.70 36.68 18.55
N VAL A 456 -5.19 35.50 18.14
CA VAL A 456 -5.11 35.06 16.75
C VAL A 456 -5.71 33.67 16.63
N LEU A 457 -6.58 33.48 15.65
CA LEU A 457 -7.19 32.19 15.32
C LEU A 457 -6.73 31.70 13.96
N TRP A 458 -6.32 30.44 13.92
CA TRP A 458 -6.07 29.68 12.70
C TRP A 458 -7.21 28.68 12.53
N THR A 459 -8.13 28.94 11.57
CA THR A 459 -9.27 28.06 11.33
C THR A 459 -9.02 27.21 10.09
N VAL A 460 -9.14 25.88 10.23
CA VAL A 460 -9.04 24.92 9.13
C VAL A 460 -10.43 24.34 8.85
N SER A 461 -10.87 24.45 7.61
CA SER A 461 -12.18 23.96 7.13
C SER A 461 -12.05 23.30 5.76
N ASP A 462 -13.16 22.77 5.25
CA ASP A 462 -13.26 22.41 3.83
C ASP A 462 -13.06 23.64 2.94
N ARG A 463 -12.49 23.38 1.74
CA ARG A 463 -12.33 24.44 0.73
C ARG A 463 -13.64 25.10 0.34
N ASP A 464 -13.55 26.36 0.00
CA ASP A 464 -14.63 27.07 -0.66
C ASP A 464 -14.60 26.75 -2.17
N PRO A 465 -15.62 26.07 -2.73
CA PRO A 465 -15.63 25.68 -4.13
C PRO A 465 -15.69 26.86 -5.12
N THR A 466 -15.97 28.06 -4.63
CA THR A 466 -16.06 29.28 -5.46
C THR A 466 -14.70 29.92 -5.69
N LEU A 467 -13.65 29.49 -4.96
CA LEU A 467 -12.29 30.04 -5.05
C LEU A 467 -11.35 29.04 -5.70
N GLY A 468 -10.35 29.58 -6.38
CA GLY A 468 -9.23 28.81 -6.91
C GLY A 468 -8.30 28.26 -5.83
N PRO A 469 -7.44 27.27 -6.15
CA PRO A 469 -6.39 26.83 -5.25
C PRO A 469 -5.42 27.98 -4.89
N HIS A 470 -4.92 27.94 -3.65
CA HIS A 470 -3.89 28.87 -3.14
C HIS A 470 -4.30 30.35 -3.09
N ASP A 471 -5.59 30.66 -3.15
CA ASP A 471 -6.04 32.03 -2.93
C ASP A 471 -5.68 32.49 -1.50
N ALA A 472 -5.03 33.64 -1.41
CA ALA A 472 -4.71 34.29 -0.15
C ALA A 472 -4.92 35.80 -0.30
N GLY A 473 -5.38 36.44 0.76
CA GLY A 473 -5.55 37.88 0.74
C GLY A 473 -6.13 38.45 2.01
N LEU A 474 -5.70 39.67 2.32
CA LEU A 474 -6.24 40.43 3.45
C LEU A 474 -7.68 40.81 3.20
N GLY A 475 -8.52 40.68 4.23
CA GLY A 475 -9.91 41.11 4.20
C GLY A 475 -10.82 40.34 3.27
N LEU A 476 -10.43 39.13 2.84
CA LEU A 476 -11.32 38.29 2.06
C LEU A 476 -12.52 37.84 2.88
N ASP A 477 -13.70 38.13 2.37
CA ASP A 477 -14.96 37.66 2.98
C ASP A 477 -15.02 36.12 2.98
N PRO A 478 -15.62 35.53 4.05
CA PRO A 478 -15.96 34.11 4.03
C PRO A 478 -16.88 33.80 2.86
N GLY A 479 -16.58 32.71 2.12
CA GLY A 479 -17.49 32.23 1.09
C GLY A 479 -18.83 31.73 1.64
N PRO A 480 -19.81 31.41 0.80
CA PRO A 480 -21.15 31.04 1.21
C PRO A 480 -21.23 29.90 2.22
N ARG A 481 -20.33 28.93 2.10
CA ARG A 481 -20.22 27.81 3.04
C ARG A 481 -19.70 28.26 4.41
N MET A 482 -18.64 29.06 4.41
CA MET A 482 -18.01 29.55 5.63
C MET A 482 -18.98 30.39 6.49
N ARG A 483 -19.80 31.21 5.88
CA ARG A 483 -20.81 32.02 6.58
C ARG A 483 -21.78 31.20 7.42
N LYS A 484 -21.99 29.92 7.09
CA LYS A 484 -22.89 29.00 7.80
C LYS A 484 -22.18 28.09 8.80
N ALA A 485 -20.86 27.98 8.73
CA ALA A 485 -20.10 27.07 9.58
C ALA A 485 -19.86 27.68 10.97
N PRO A 486 -20.15 26.97 12.07
CA PRO A 486 -19.90 27.45 13.43
C PRO A 486 -18.45 27.87 13.67
N ALA A 487 -17.49 27.23 12.98
CA ALA A 487 -16.07 27.56 13.02
C ALA A 487 -15.71 28.97 12.59
N TYR A 488 -16.62 29.66 11.88
CA TYR A 488 -16.51 31.07 11.49
C TYR A 488 -17.51 31.96 12.22
N GLN A 489 -18.77 31.52 12.37
CA GLN A 489 -19.80 32.32 13.03
C GLN A 489 -19.51 32.58 14.50
N VAL A 490 -18.95 31.61 15.23
CA VAL A 490 -18.63 31.80 16.66
C VAL A 490 -17.49 32.81 16.81
N PRO A 491 -16.35 32.70 16.13
CA PRO A 491 -15.30 33.72 16.18
C PRO A 491 -15.80 35.11 15.74
N GLU A 492 -16.60 35.22 14.67
CA GLU A 492 -17.16 36.49 14.20
C GLU A 492 -17.97 37.18 15.29
N ARG A 493 -18.84 36.43 16.00
CA ARG A 493 -19.62 36.95 17.13
C ARG A 493 -18.76 37.39 18.32
N LEU A 494 -17.55 36.82 18.45
CA LEU A 494 -16.57 37.20 19.46
C LEU A 494 -15.66 38.35 19.02
N GLY A 495 -15.92 38.96 17.85
CA GLY A 495 -15.19 40.12 17.33
C GLY A 495 -13.98 39.79 16.47
N PHE A 496 -13.78 38.52 16.11
CA PHE A 496 -12.71 38.14 15.18
C PHE A 496 -13.13 38.43 13.73
N HIS A 497 -12.18 38.91 12.94
CA HIS A 497 -12.33 39.08 11.50
C HIS A 497 -11.19 38.43 10.76
N ILE A 498 -11.45 37.89 9.56
CA ILE A 498 -10.47 37.21 8.73
C ILE A 498 -9.51 38.26 8.16
N VAL A 499 -8.19 38.06 8.39
CA VAL A 499 -7.14 38.94 7.87
C VAL A 499 -6.36 38.30 6.73
N GLU A 500 -6.22 36.98 6.74
CA GLU A 500 -5.54 36.22 5.69
C GLU A 500 -6.28 34.89 5.45
N ARG A 501 -6.21 34.39 4.20
CA ARG A 501 -6.92 33.18 3.77
C ARG A 501 -6.09 32.46 2.73
N TRP A 502 -5.93 31.14 2.88
CA TRP A 502 -5.26 30.24 1.96
C TRP A 502 -6.15 29.06 1.64
N GLN A 503 -6.21 28.70 0.39
CA GLN A 503 -6.97 27.54 -0.05
C GLN A 503 -6.07 26.53 -0.74
N PHE A 504 -6.15 25.29 -0.29
CA PHE A 504 -5.47 24.14 -0.86
C PHE A 504 -6.42 23.31 -1.71
N ASN A 505 -6.14 22.04 -1.92
CA ASN A 505 -7.00 21.16 -2.72
C ASN A 505 -8.25 20.71 -1.96
N PHE A 506 -8.09 20.32 -0.69
CA PHE A 506 -9.18 19.84 0.19
C PHE A 506 -9.51 20.87 1.27
N ALA A 507 -8.52 21.42 1.93
CA ALA A 507 -8.67 22.31 3.05
C ALA A 507 -8.54 23.79 2.66
N GLN A 508 -9.18 24.63 3.47
CA GLN A 508 -8.95 26.05 3.53
C GLN A 508 -8.46 26.44 4.92
N VAL A 509 -7.51 27.35 4.98
CA VAL A 509 -6.99 27.91 6.23
C VAL A 509 -7.25 29.41 6.25
N THR A 510 -7.79 29.91 7.36
CA THR A 510 -7.93 31.34 7.59
C THR A 510 -7.21 31.75 8.85
N LYS A 511 -6.61 32.95 8.83
CA LYS A 511 -6.10 33.64 10.00
C LYS A 511 -7.08 34.75 10.35
N SER A 512 -7.52 34.81 11.58
CA SER A 512 -8.43 35.84 12.08
C SER A 512 -7.84 36.51 13.30
N THR A 513 -8.10 37.81 13.46
CA THR A 513 -7.68 38.62 14.61
C THR A 513 -8.85 39.44 15.14
N ARG A 514 -8.72 39.92 16.36
CA ARG A 514 -9.63 40.89 16.95
C ARG A 514 -9.01 42.28 16.94
#